data_8b057b9a3b41d850e04c42512ea485b3
#
_entry.id   8b057b9a3b41d850e04c42512ea485b3
#
_cell.length_a   1.000
_cell.length_b   1.000
_cell.length_c   1.000
_cell.angle_alpha   90.00
_cell.angle_beta   90.00
_cell.angle_gamma   90.00
#
_symmetry.space_group_name_H-M   'P 1'
#
loop_
_entity.id
_entity.type
_entity.pdbx_description
1 polymer ?
#
loop_
_entity_poly.entity_id
_entity_poly.type
_entity_poly.pdbx_seq_one_letter_code
_entity_poly.pdbx_strand_id
1 'polypeptide(L)'
;MDTGLALAALIGLGSALVLMYAVLRNYTYPKIEEPFFSDPTLFKIFTVGLFEGTLLFVLYTYLWQLFTVVGLGFVVAILFGAIIEFAKLVTLNLKRFSGISDTIFYGFGLGLGLGAAMAFGMIYYWLKGELDVTSTIMVVMLALQYLLLGAANGVVVGEGVARCKPMEFTLQAVLYSEAFHLINIPFYMETDVIWIKYVALIAASALAVFIFYRAIYRRLPKVVDDVLKMNGKTRNDIYGLK
;
A
#
# COMPACT_ATOMS: atom_id res chain seq x y z
N MET A 1 -18.40 -22.85 6.62
CA MET A 1 -17.28 -21.91 6.48
C MET A 1 -17.86 -20.56 6.12
N ASP A 2 -17.51 -19.49 6.83
CA ASP A 2 -18.05 -18.16 6.56
C ASP A 2 -17.56 -17.69 5.19
N THR A 3 -18.48 -17.58 4.23
CA THR A 3 -18.16 -17.17 2.84
C THR A 3 -17.58 -15.77 2.77
N GLY A 4 -18.00 -14.87 3.67
CA GLY A 4 -17.45 -13.52 3.79
C GLY A 4 -15.98 -13.53 4.20
N LEU A 5 -15.60 -14.38 5.17
CA LEU A 5 -14.21 -14.54 5.59
C LEU A 5 -13.33 -15.08 4.45
N ALA A 6 -13.83 -16.08 3.71
CA ALA A 6 -13.10 -16.65 2.58
C ALA A 6 -12.87 -15.62 1.46
N LEU A 7 -13.89 -14.83 1.11
CA LEU A 7 -13.78 -13.76 0.12
C LEU A 7 -12.82 -12.65 0.57
N ALA A 8 -12.92 -12.23 1.83
CA ALA A 8 -12.02 -11.22 2.39
C ALA A 8 -10.55 -11.70 2.36
N ALA A 9 -10.29 -12.97 2.71
CA ALA A 9 -8.96 -13.55 2.64
C ALA A 9 -8.45 -13.64 1.19
N LEU A 10 -9.29 -14.09 0.25
CA LEU A 10 -8.91 -14.22 -1.16
C LEU A 10 -8.60 -12.85 -1.78
N ILE A 11 -9.46 -11.86 -1.59
CA ILE A 11 -9.30 -10.53 -2.21
C ILE A 11 -8.24 -9.71 -1.47
N GLY A 12 -8.20 -9.72 -0.14
CA GLY A 12 -7.21 -8.96 0.63
C GLY A 12 -5.82 -9.62 0.59
N LEU A 13 -5.68 -10.79 1.18
CA LEU A 13 -4.39 -11.46 1.32
C LEU A 13 -3.93 -12.14 0.02
N GLY A 14 -4.85 -12.79 -0.70
CA GLY A 14 -4.52 -13.46 -1.96
C GLY A 14 -3.98 -12.49 -3.01
N SER A 15 -4.66 -11.35 -3.21
CA SER A 15 -4.20 -10.31 -4.13
C SER A 15 -2.83 -9.73 -3.72
N ALA A 16 -2.57 -9.57 -2.41
CA ALA A 16 -1.29 -9.11 -1.92
C ALA A 16 -0.16 -10.09 -2.27
N LEU A 17 -0.35 -11.38 -2.04
CA LEU A 17 0.65 -12.40 -2.37
C LEU A 17 0.92 -12.48 -3.88
N VAL A 18 -0.13 -12.37 -4.70
CA VAL A 18 0.00 -12.32 -6.17
C VAL A 18 0.79 -11.09 -6.60
N LEU A 19 0.49 -9.90 -6.06
CA LEU A 19 1.22 -8.67 -6.35
C LEU A 19 2.68 -8.77 -5.88
N MET A 20 2.91 -9.32 -4.69
CA MET A 20 4.26 -9.52 -4.16
C MET A 20 5.08 -10.40 -5.11
N TYR A 21 4.54 -11.54 -5.53
CA TYR A 21 5.20 -12.41 -6.49
C TYR A 21 5.42 -11.73 -7.84
N ALA A 22 4.38 -11.06 -8.40
CA ALA A 22 4.45 -10.44 -9.71
C ALA A 22 5.51 -9.32 -9.79
N VAL A 23 5.67 -8.54 -8.71
CA VAL A 23 6.66 -7.46 -8.63
C VAL A 23 8.05 -8.03 -8.38
N LEU A 24 8.21 -8.89 -7.39
CA LEU A 24 9.52 -9.31 -6.89
C LEU A 24 10.20 -10.37 -7.77
N ARG A 25 9.46 -11.15 -8.56
CA ARG A 25 10.03 -12.14 -9.49
C ARG A 25 11.07 -11.58 -10.46
N ASN A 26 11.06 -10.26 -10.68
CA ASN A 26 12.03 -9.59 -11.56
C ASN A 26 13.35 -9.24 -10.85
N TYR A 27 13.41 -9.40 -9.52
CA TYR A 27 14.53 -9.03 -8.65
C TYR A 27 15.08 -10.20 -7.85
N THR A 28 14.71 -11.43 -8.21
CA THR A 28 15.15 -12.68 -7.58
C THR A 28 15.70 -13.66 -8.64
N TYR A 29 16.38 -14.71 -8.16
CA TYR A 29 16.79 -15.83 -9.01
C TYR A 29 15.59 -16.38 -9.82
N PRO A 30 15.71 -16.78 -11.10
CA PRO A 30 16.95 -16.83 -11.88
C PRO A 30 17.31 -15.53 -12.64
N LYS A 31 16.55 -14.44 -12.48
CA LYS A 31 16.80 -13.21 -13.22
C LYS A 31 17.98 -12.40 -12.68
N ILE A 32 18.29 -12.59 -11.39
CA ILE A 32 19.40 -11.93 -10.70
C ILE A 32 20.12 -13.01 -9.88
N GLU A 33 21.46 -13.10 -10.07
CA GLU A 33 22.28 -14.10 -9.35
C GLU A 33 22.31 -13.81 -7.84
N GLU A 34 22.47 -12.55 -7.46
CA GLU A 34 22.46 -12.10 -6.06
C GLU A 34 21.19 -11.30 -5.80
N PRO A 35 20.20 -11.85 -5.04
CA PRO A 35 18.97 -11.13 -4.73
C PRO A 35 19.24 -9.80 -4.01
N PHE A 36 18.50 -8.75 -4.37
CA PHE A 36 18.60 -7.43 -3.74
C PHE A 36 18.02 -7.39 -2.33
N PHE A 37 17.36 -8.43 -1.86
CA PHE A 37 16.72 -8.48 -0.54
C PHE A 37 16.70 -9.90 0.00
N SER A 38 16.53 -10.00 1.31
CA SER A 38 16.39 -11.28 2.01
C SER A 38 14.92 -11.67 2.11
N ASP A 39 14.53 -12.81 1.53
CA ASP A 39 13.17 -13.34 1.60
C ASP A 39 12.65 -13.46 3.05
N PRO A 40 13.40 -14.03 4.02
CA PRO A 40 12.93 -14.11 5.39
C PRO A 40 12.67 -12.73 6.02
N THR A 41 13.48 -11.72 5.69
CA THR A 41 13.29 -10.36 6.19
C THR A 41 12.07 -9.71 5.54
N LEU A 42 11.88 -9.90 4.24
CA LEU A 42 10.72 -9.41 3.50
C LEU A 42 9.42 -9.95 4.10
N PHE A 43 9.32 -11.26 4.32
CA PHE A 43 8.13 -11.88 4.91
C PHE A 43 7.90 -11.44 6.36
N LYS A 44 8.95 -11.26 7.17
CA LYS A 44 8.83 -10.68 8.51
C LYS A 44 8.25 -9.28 8.46
N ILE A 45 8.75 -8.43 7.58
CA ILE A 45 8.26 -7.04 7.43
C ILE A 45 6.85 -7.01 6.85
N PHE A 46 6.52 -7.87 5.90
CA PHE A 46 5.14 -8.04 5.42
C PHE A 46 4.19 -8.42 6.58
N THR A 47 4.60 -9.34 7.45
CA THR A 47 3.83 -9.72 8.64
C THR A 47 3.65 -8.55 9.61
N VAL A 48 4.69 -7.74 9.84
CA VAL A 48 4.57 -6.50 10.62
C VAL A 48 3.55 -5.57 9.98
N GLY A 49 3.58 -5.42 8.66
CA GLY A 49 2.57 -4.65 7.91
C GLY A 49 1.15 -5.15 8.11
N LEU A 50 0.94 -6.48 8.15
CA LEU A 50 -0.38 -7.05 8.48
C LEU A 50 -0.85 -6.63 9.88
N PHE A 51 0.03 -6.63 10.87
CA PHE A 51 -0.32 -6.17 12.23
C PHE A 51 -0.63 -4.67 12.26
N GLU A 52 0.20 -3.84 11.66
CA GLU A 52 -0.04 -2.40 11.55
C GLU A 52 -1.35 -2.10 10.83
N GLY A 53 -1.61 -2.77 9.69
CA GLY A 53 -2.84 -2.61 8.93
C GLY A 53 -4.08 -3.05 9.70
N THR A 54 -3.98 -4.09 10.53
CA THR A 54 -5.07 -4.51 11.40
C THR A 54 -5.38 -3.45 12.46
N LEU A 55 -4.36 -2.88 13.11
CA LEU A 55 -4.53 -1.80 14.08
C LEU A 55 -5.13 -0.55 13.43
N LEU A 56 -4.65 -0.21 12.24
CA LEU A 56 -5.17 0.94 11.47
C LEU A 56 -6.60 0.70 10.99
N PHE A 57 -6.96 -0.53 10.63
CA PHE A 57 -8.34 -0.87 10.31
C PHE A 57 -9.26 -0.73 11.53
N VAL A 58 -8.84 -1.18 12.70
CA VAL A 58 -9.59 -0.97 13.94
C VAL A 58 -9.76 0.53 14.20
N LEU A 59 -8.69 1.32 14.09
CA LEU A 59 -8.77 2.78 14.19
C LEU A 59 -9.73 3.37 13.17
N TYR A 60 -9.67 2.93 11.92
CA TYR A 60 -10.58 3.35 10.84
C TYR A 60 -12.05 3.11 11.20
N THR A 61 -12.39 1.94 11.78
CA THR A 61 -13.77 1.65 12.18
C THR A 61 -14.27 2.57 13.30
N TYR A 62 -13.40 2.96 14.24
CA TYR A 62 -13.75 3.97 15.26
C TYR A 62 -13.91 5.37 14.68
N LEU A 63 -13.10 5.73 13.71
CA LEU A 63 -13.15 7.05 13.06
C LEU A 63 -14.28 7.15 12.02
N TRP A 64 -14.91 6.03 11.64
CA TRP A 64 -15.90 6.01 10.56
C TRP A 64 -17.02 7.03 10.75
N GLN A 65 -17.57 7.12 11.95
CA GLN A 65 -18.64 8.09 12.27
C GLN A 65 -18.20 9.55 12.11
N LEU A 66 -16.91 9.84 12.31
CA LEU A 66 -16.36 11.18 12.14
C LEU A 66 -16.17 11.54 10.66
N PHE A 67 -15.94 10.57 9.80
CA PHE A 67 -15.86 10.79 8.34
C PHE A 67 -17.21 11.25 7.78
N THR A 68 -18.32 10.84 8.36
CA THR A 68 -19.67 11.20 7.88
C THR A 68 -20.07 12.65 8.22
N VAL A 69 -19.39 13.29 9.18
CA VAL A 69 -19.65 14.66 9.59
C VAL A 69 -18.94 15.65 8.67
N VAL A 70 -19.70 16.51 7.99
CA VAL A 70 -19.15 17.55 7.09
C VAL A 70 -18.15 18.44 7.84
N GLY A 71 -17.00 18.68 7.25
CA GLY A 71 -15.91 19.46 7.84
C GLY A 71 -14.99 18.61 8.72
N LEU A 72 -15.51 17.84 9.65
CA LEU A 72 -14.70 16.93 10.48
C LEU A 72 -14.11 15.80 9.64
N GLY A 73 -14.87 15.27 8.66
CA GLY A 73 -14.42 14.23 7.74
C GLY A 73 -13.16 14.62 6.98
N PHE A 74 -12.99 15.87 6.59
CA PHE A 74 -11.76 16.36 5.95
C PHE A 74 -10.57 16.31 6.90
N VAL A 75 -10.74 16.75 8.14
CA VAL A 75 -9.68 16.74 9.16
C VAL A 75 -9.26 15.29 9.46
N VAL A 76 -10.25 14.41 9.64
CA VAL A 76 -9.99 12.97 9.91
C VAL A 76 -9.31 12.31 8.72
N ALA A 77 -9.71 12.63 7.47
CA ALA A 77 -9.08 12.10 6.27
C ALA A 77 -7.58 12.44 6.20
N ILE A 78 -7.24 13.72 6.46
CA ILE A 78 -5.85 14.20 6.48
C ILE A 78 -5.06 13.51 7.60
N LEU A 79 -5.58 13.52 8.82
CA LEU A 79 -4.90 12.90 9.97
C LEU A 79 -4.70 11.40 9.77
N PHE A 80 -5.70 10.70 9.26
CA PHE A 80 -5.63 9.26 9.04
C PHE A 80 -4.62 8.91 7.95
N GLY A 81 -4.60 9.67 6.85
CA GLY A 81 -3.59 9.52 5.80
C GLY A 81 -2.17 9.70 6.33
N ALA A 82 -1.94 10.72 7.16
CA ALA A 82 -0.65 10.95 7.79
C ALA A 82 -0.25 9.81 8.75
N ILE A 83 -1.18 9.35 9.60
CA ILE A 83 -0.93 8.26 10.56
C ILE A 83 -0.47 6.99 9.83
N ILE A 84 -1.12 6.61 8.72
CA ILE A 84 -0.75 5.44 7.91
C ILE A 84 0.70 5.54 7.44
N GLU A 85 1.14 6.69 6.97
CA GLU A 85 2.48 6.85 6.41
C GLU A 85 3.56 6.96 7.50
N PHE A 86 3.26 7.65 8.60
CA PHE A 86 4.17 7.70 9.74
C PHE A 86 4.33 6.33 10.44
N ALA A 87 3.31 5.48 10.47
CA ALA A 87 3.43 4.11 10.97
C ALA A 87 4.50 3.34 10.16
N LYS A 88 4.45 3.40 8.82
CA LYS A 88 5.46 2.80 7.95
C LYS A 88 6.86 3.38 8.20
N LEU A 89 6.96 4.70 8.39
CA LEU A 89 8.23 5.35 8.71
C LEU A 89 8.81 4.82 10.01
N VAL A 90 8.02 4.72 11.08
CA VAL A 90 8.49 4.23 12.39
C VAL A 90 9.10 2.84 12.26
N THR A 91 8.45 1.93 11.51
CA THR A 91 8.95 0.58 11.30
C THR A 91 10.21 0.53 10.42
N LEU A 92 10.27 1.31 9.34
CA LEU A 92 11.40 1.28 8.41
C LEU A 92 12.59 2.14 8.87
N ASN A 93 12.41 3.12 9.75
CA ASN A 93 13.49 4.01 10.20
C ASN A 93 14.35 3.40 11.32
N LEU A 94 14.30 2.09 11.49
CA LEU A 94 15.21 1.39 12.40
C LEU A 94 16.62 1.38 11.83
N LYS A 95 17.66 1.50 12.69
CA LYS A 95 19.08 1.55 12.30
C LYS A 95 19.48 0.47 11.29
N ARG A 96 18.89 -0.72 11.39
CA ARG A 96 19.18 -1.87 10.52
C ARG A 96 18.72 -1.69 9.06
N PHE A 97 17.85 -0.72 8.77
CA PHE A 97 17.31 -0.46 7.43
C PHE A 97 17.82 0.84 6.82
N SER A 98 18.36 1.75 7.65
CA SER A 98 18.83 3.06 7.21
C SER A 98 20.05 2.95 6.31
N GLY A 99 20.01 3.59 5.15
CA GLY A 99 21.12 3.61 4.19
C GLY A 99 21.33 2.29 3.42
N ILE A 100 20.42 1.32 3.54
CA ILE A 100 20.50 0.03 2.87
C ILE A 100 19.50 0.01 1.70
N SER A 101 19.98 -0.34 0.50
CA SER A 101 19.18 -0.39 -0.72
C SER A 101 17.99 -1.35 -0.66
N ASP A 102 18.15 -2.47 0.05
CA ASP A 102 17.13 -3.50 0.24
C ASP A 102 15.87 -2.94 0.89
N THR A 103 15.99 -1.82 1.63
CA THR A 103 14.89 -1.21 2.38
C THR A 103 13.74 -0.77 1.48
N ILE A 104 13.99 -0.52 0.20
CA ILE A 104 12.91 -0.22 -0.75
C ILE A 104 11.99 -1.42 -0.94
N PHE A 105 12.54 -2.65 -0.99
CA PHE A 105 11.78 -3.90 -1.09
C PHE A 105 11.06 -4.22 0.23
N TYR A 106 11.71 -3.95 1.36
CA TYR A 106 11.08 -4.10 2.68
C TYR A 106 9.95 -3.09 2.86
N GLY A 107 10.10 -1.87 2.35
CA GLY A 107 9.04 -0.87 2.31
C GLY A 107 7.85 -1.34 1.46
N PHE A 108 8.11 -1.91 0.29
CA PHE A 108 7.07 -2.54 -0.54
C PHE A 108 6.34 -3.64 0.25
N GLY A 109 7.06 -4.55 0.88
CA GLY A 109 6.49 -5.64 1.69
C GLY A 109 5.64 -5.12 2.85
N LEU A 110 6.15 -4.14 3.62
CA LEU A 110 5.43 -3.51 4.72
C LEU A 110 4.12 -2.87 4.26
N GLY A 111 4.21 -2.02 3.23
CA GLY A 111 3.05 -1.31 2.70
C GLY A 111 2.01 -2.25 2.09
N LEU A 112 2.47 -3.32 1.44
CA LEU A 112 1.60 -4.36 0.89
C LEU A 112 0.88 -5.14 2.00
N GLY A 113 1.59 -5.51 3.08
CA GLY A 113 1.00 -6.17 4.24
C GLY A 113 -0.04 -5.29 4.93
N LEU A 114 0.28 -4.02 5.14
CA LEU A 114 -0.64 -3.04 5.71
C LEU A 114 -1.89 -2.89 4.84
N GLY A 115 -1.72 -2.68 3.53
CA GLY A 115 -2.83 -2.57 2.58
C GLY A 115 -3.69 -3.85 2.52
N ALA A 116 -3.05 -5.03 2.61
CA ALA A 116 -3.74 -6.32 2.63
C ALA A 116 -4.64 -6.49 3.86
N ALA A 117 -4.15 -6.11 5.04
CA ALA A 117 -4.93 -6.17 6.28
C ALA A 117 -6.10 -5.18 6.27
N MET A 118 -5.87 -3.95 5.77
CA MET A 118 -6.94 -2.97 5.56
C MET A 118 -8.00 -3.49 4.59
N ALA A 119 -7.58 -4.03 3.44
CA ALA A 119 -8.48 -4.60 2.44
C ALA A 119 -9.29 -5.79 3.00
N PHE A 120 -8.62 -6.71 3.70
CA PHE A 120 -9.27 -7.82 4.37
C PHE A 120 -10.31 -7.35 5.38
N GLY A 121 -9.93 -6.41 6.24
CA GLY A 121 -10.80 -5.88 7.29
C GLY A 121 -12.04 -5.21 6.70
N MET A 122 -11.87 -4.37 5.67
CA MET A 122 -12.96 -3.68 5.00
C MET A 122 -13.96 -4.67 4.38
N ILE A 123 -13.46 -5.62 3.59
CA ILE A 123 -14.32 -6.61 2.93
C ILE A 123 -15.05 -7.45 3.99
N TYR A 124 -14.34 -7.95 5.00
CA TYR A 124 -14.95 -8.77 6.05
C TYR A 124 -15.99 -8.01 6.87
N TYR A 125 -15.71 -6.76 7.24
CA TYR A 125 -16.60 -5.93 8.04
C TYR A 125 -17.89 -5.60 7.29
N TRP A 126 -17.77 -5.18 6.03
CA TRP A 126 -18.92 -4.76 5.22
C TRP A 126 -19.73 -5.92 4.69
N LEU A 127 -19.11 -7.07 4.36
CA LEU A 127 -19.84 -8.27 3.90
C LEU A 127 -20.64 -8.97 5.01
N LYS A 128 -20.52 -8.55 6.27
CA LYS A 128 -21.40 -9.01 7.35
C LYS A 128 -22.82 -8.43 7.26
N GLY A 129 -23.00 -7.32 6.54
CA GLY A 129 -24.30 -6.74 6.22
C GLY A 129 -24.92 -7.37 4.96
N GLU A 130 -26.22 -7.18 4.79
CA GLU A 130 -26.89 -7.47 3.51
C GLU A 130 -26.50 -6.37 2.52
N LEU A 131 -25.41 -6.59 1.77
CA LEU A 131 -24.99 -5.68 0.72
C LEU A 131 -25.61 -6.11 -0.61
N ASP A 132 -26.08 -5.13 -1.38
CA ASP A 132 -26.39 -5.33 -2.77
C ASP A 132 -25.08 -5.51 -3.61
N VAL A 133 -25.23 -5.95 -4.84
CA VAL A 133 -24.10 -6.17 -5.75
C VAL A 133 -23.29 -4.89 -5.95
N THR A 134 -23.94 -3.76 -6.02
CA THR A 134 -23.34 -2.46 -6.25
C THR A 134 -22.44 -2.04 -5.07
N SER A 135 -22.98 -2.11 -3.87
CA SER A 135 -22.21 -1.81 -2.62
C SER A 135 -21.06 -2.77 -2.45
N THR A 136 -21.23 -4.05 -2.78
CA THR A 136 -20.14 -5.03 -2.77
C THR A 136 -19.02 -4.66 -3.71
N ILE A 137 -19.31 -4.25 -4.94
CA ILE A 137 -18.31 -3.81 -5.91
C ILE A 137 -17.57 -2.56 -5.39
N MET A 138 -18.28 -1.59 -4.82
CA MET A 138 -17.67 -0.38 -4.25
C MET A 138 -16.67 -0.71 -3.12
N VAL A 139 -17.05 -1.61 -2.21
CA VAL A 139 -16.20 -2.02 -1.09
C VAL A 139 -14.95 -2.75 -1.60
N VAL A 140 -15.10 -3.64 -2.57
CA VAL A 140 -13.97 -4.35 -3.19
C VAL A 140 -13.03 -3.37 -3.91
N MET A 141 -13.58 -2.39 -4.65
CA MET A 141 -12.77 -1.35 -5.29
C MET A 141 -11.99 -0.55 -4.26
N LEU A 142 -12.63 -0.09 -3.18
CA LEU A 142 -11.97 0.63 -2.09
C LEU A 142 -10.86 -0.20 -1.43
N ALA A 143 -11.14 -1.48 -1.17
CA ALA A 143 -10.17 -2.40 -0.59
C ALA A 143 -8.91 -2.56 -1.47
N LEU A 144 -9.10 -2.74 -2.78
CA LEU A 144 -8.00 -2.83 -3.73
C LEU A 144 -7.20 -1.51 -3.84
N GLN A 145 -7.85 -0.36 -3.70
CA GLN A 145 -7.17 0.94 -3.65
C GLN A 145 -6.21 1.02 -2.46
N TYR A 146 -6.64 0.60 -1.26
CA TYR A 146 -5.77 0.56 -0.07
C TYR A 146 -4.58 -0.38 -0.26
N LEU A 147 -4.79 -1.52 -0.91
CA LEU A 147 -3.73 -2.47 -1.23
C LEU A 147 -2.67 -1.85 -2.15
N LEU A 148 -3.10 -1.24 -3.26
CA LEU A 148 -2.21 -0.63 -4.25
C LEU A 148 -1.47 0.58 -3.69
N LEU A 149 -2.19 1.47 -3.00
CA LEU A 149 -1.61 2.67 -2.40
C LEU A 149 -0.66 2.32 -1.26
N GLY A 150 -1.04 1.35 -0.41
CA GLY A 150 -0.20 0.85 0.68
C GLY A 150 1.15 0.36 0.16
N ALA A 151 1.13 -0.50 -0.85
CA ALA A 151 2.32 -1.02 -1.51
C ALA A 151 3.18 0.09 -2.14
N ALA A 152 2.55 1.01 -2.88
CA ALA A 152 3.23 2.11 -3.56
C ALA A 152 3.92 3.08 -2.58
N ASN A 153 3.19 3.50 -1.56
CA ASN A 153 3.71 4.39 -0.53
C ASN A 153 4.78 3.71 0.33
N GLY A 154 4.66 2.40 0.56
CA GLY A 154 5.72 1.61 1.17
C GLY A 154 7.04 1.68 0.39
N VAL A 155 6.98 1.60 -0.94
CA VAL A 155 8.17 1.81 -1.82
C VAL A 155 8.72 3.22 -1.65
N VAL A 156 7.86 4.25 -1.60
CA VAL A 156 8.29 5.64 -1.46
C VAL A 156 9.00 5.87 -0.12
N VAL A 157 8.40 5.42 0.99
CA VAL A 157 9.01 5.54 2.32
C VAL A 157 10.31 4.73 2.41
N GLY A 158 10.30 3.49 1.88
CA GLY A 158 11.49 2.64 1.81
C GLY A 158 12.63 3.26 1.02
N GLU A 159 12.36 3.92 -0.11
CA GLU A 159 13.35 4.69 -0.88
C GLU A 159 13.93 5.82 -0.03
N GLY A 160 13.09 6.55 0.72
CA GLY A 160 13.55 7.64 1.58
C GLY A 160 14.50 7.17 2.67
N VAL A 161 14.20 6.06 3.32
CA VAL A 161 15.05 5.47 4.35
C VAL A 161 16.36 4.94 3.75
N ALA A 162 16.29 4.29 2.58
CA ALA A 162 17.47 3.82 1.86
C ALA A 162 18.42 4.96 1.45
N ARG A 163 17.87 6.12 1.09
CA ARG A 163 18.63 7.32 0.70
C ARG A 163 19.03 8.23 1.88
N CYS A 164 18.77 7.82 3.12
CA CYS A 164 18.99 8.65 4.34
C CYS A 164 18.21 9.99 4.32
N LYS A 165 17.05 10.00 3.66
CA LYS A 165 16.13 11.15 3.56
C LYS A 165 14.69 10.76 3.96
N PRO A 166 14.49 10.10 5.12
CA PRO A 166 13.23 9.49 5.46
C PRO A 166 12.05 10.47 5.49
N MET A 167 12.23 11.66 6.07
CA MET A 167 11.15 12.65 6.19
C MET A 167 10.69 13.21 4.85
N GLU A 168 11.62 13.50 3.93
CA GLU A 168 11.29 14.06 2.61
C GLU A 168 10.35 13.13 1.83
N PHE A 169 10.68 11.83 1.80
CA PHE A 169 9.90 10.83 1.08
C PHE A 169 8.62 10.44 1.82
N THR A 170 8.65 10.41 3.15
CA THR A 170 7.43 10.15 3.94
C THR A 170 6.40 11.27 3.74
N LEU A 171 6.82 12.53 3.74
CA LEU A 171 5.91 13.64 3.44
C LEU A 171 5.32 13.52 2.03
N GLN A 172 6.08 13.04 1.05
CA GLN A 172 5.56 12.76 -0.27
C GLN A 172 4.50 11.63 -0.23
N ALA A 173 4.73 10.57 0.54
CA ALA A 173 3.77 9.48 0.72
C ALA A 173 2.51 9.98 1.45
N VAL A 174 2.66 10.84 2.45
CA VAL A 174 1.54 11.52 3.13
C VAL A 174 0.69 12.28 2.14
N LEU A 175 1.28 13.11 1.27
CA LEU A 175 0.52 13.85 0.24
C LEU A 175 -0.28 12.92 -0.69
N TYR A 176 0.28 11.75 -1.05
CA TYR A 176 -0.45 10.76 -1.84
C TYR A 176 -1.62 10.14 -1.06
N SER A 177 -1.41 9.80 0.21
CA SER A 177 -2.45 9.28 1.08
C SER A 177 -3.55 10.31 1.34
N GLU A 178 -3.19 11.57 1.58
CA GLU A 178 -4.14 12.66 1.78
C GLU A 178 -4.99 12.88 0.52
N ALA A 179 -4.37 13.00 -0.66
CA ALA A 179 -5.09 13.14 -1.91
C ALA A 179 -6.08 11.99 -2.14
N PHE A 180 -5.65 10.76 -1.84
CA PHE A 180 -6.51 9.58 -1.93
C PHE A 180 -7.71 9.65 -0.98
N HIS A 181 -7.49 9.97 0.30
CA HIS A 181 -8.57 10.03 1.29
C HIS A 181 -9.53 11.19 1.00
N LEU A 182 -9.00 12.35 0.57
CA LEU A 182 -9.82 13.49 0.20
C LEU A 182 -10.72 13.21 -1.02
N ILE A 183 -10.22 12.51 -2.03
CA ILE A 183 -11.02 12.09 -3.19
C ILE A 183 -12.12 11.10 -2.76
N ASN A 184 -11.85 10.23 -1.78
CA ASN A 184 -12.82 9.26 -1.28
C ASN A 184 -13.82 9.83 -0.26
N ILE A 185 -13.71 11.09 0.18
CA ILE A 185 -14.66 11.69 1.12
C ILE A 185 -16.13 11.50 0.69
N PRO A 186 -16.53 11.73 -0.59
CA PRO A 186 -17.91 11.51 -0.99
C PRO A 186 -18.39 10.07 -0.82
N PHE A 187 -17.48 9.10 -0.83
CA PHE A 187 -17.81 7.71 -0.53
C PHE A 187 -18.12 7.51 0.95
N TYR A 188 -17.35 8.17 1.84
CA TYR A 188 -17.52 8.06 3.29
C TYR A 188 -18.75 8.80 3.80
N MET A 189 -19.15 9.88 3.11
CA MET A 189 -20.33 10.67 3.48
C MET A 189 -21.60 9.95 3.02
N GLU A 190 -22.62 9.98 3.87
CA GLU A 190 -23.98 9.57 3.52
C GLU A 190 -24.60 10.62 2.61
N THR A 191 -24.31 10.56 1.32
CA THR A 191 -24.94 11.41 0.33
C THR A 191 -26.01 10.63 -0.44
N ASP A 192 -27.16 11.26 -0.70
CA ASP A 192 -28.22 10.66 -1.53
C ASP A 192 -27.83 10.59 -3.01
N VAL A 193 -26.74 11.27 -3.38
CA VAL A 193 -26.29 11.39 -4.77
C VAL A 193 -25.29 10.28 -5.10
N ILE A 194 -25.81 9.13 -5.45
CA ILE A 194 -25.01 7.90 -5.63
C ILE A 194 -23.93 8.01 -6.72
N TRP A 195 -24.14 8.79 -7.78
CA TRP A 195 -23.16 8.93 -8.85
C TRP A 195 -21.87 9.64 -8.41
N ILE A 196 -21.96 10.53 -7.40
CA ILE A 196 -20.77 11.19 -6.84
C ILE A 196 -19.85 10.18 -6.17
N LYS A 197 -20.41 9.19 -5.47
CA LYS A 197 -19.64 8.09 -4.86
C LYS A 197 -18.88 7.28 -5.93
N TYR A 198 -19.53 6.99 -7.05
CA TYR A 198 -18.88 6.28 -8.17
C TYR A 198 -17.74 7.09 -8.77
N VAL A 199 -17.97 8.36 -9.06
CA VAL A 199 -16.95 9.25 -9.62
C VAL A 199 -15.74 9.33 -8.66
N ALA A 200 -15.98 9.50 -7.37
CA ALA A 200 -14.93 9.53 -6.36
C ALA A 200 -14.11 8.22 -6.34
N LEU A 201 -14.78 7.07 -6.31
CA LEU A 201 -14.11 5.76 -6.32
C LEU A 201 -13.30 5.53 -7.60
N ILE A 202 -13.82 5.90 -8.77
CA ILE A 202 -13.09 5.77 -10.04
C ILE A 202 -11.87 6.69 -10.04
N ALA A 203 -12.02 7.95 -9.61
CA ALA A 203 -10.90 8.90 -9.54
C ALA A 203 -9.83 8.43 -8.55
N ALA A 204 -10.22 7.96 -7.36
CA ALA A 204 -9.30 7.40 -6.38
C ALA A 204 -8.60 6.12 -6.88
N SER A 205 -9.33 5.26 -7.63
CA SER A 205 -8.73 4.08 -8.27
C SER A 205 -7.68 4.48 -9.31
N ALA A 206 -7.99 5.46 -10.16
CA ALA A 206 -7.05 5.95 -11.15
C ALA A 206 -5.79 6.54 -10.48
N LEU A 207 -5.96 7.30 -9.40
CA LEU A 207 -4.85 7.82 -8.60
C LEU A 207 -4.01 6.69 -7.98
N ALA A 208 -4.63 5.71 -7.33
CA ALA A 208 -3.94 4.60 -6.69
C ALA A 208 -3.14 3.76 -7.72
N VAL A 209 -3.74 3.45 -8.88
CA VAL A 209 -3.07 2.75 -9.98
C VAL A 209 -1.91 3.58 -10.54
N PHE A 210 -2.09 4.88 -10.72
CA PHE A 210 -1.04 5.77 -11.22
C PHE A 210 0.17 5.82 -10.26
N ILE A 211 -0.08 5.99 -8.95
CA ILE A 211 0.97 6.04 -7.93
C ILE A 211 1.67 4.67 -7.87
N PHE A 212 0.91 3.58 -7.87
CA PHE A 212 1.45 2.21 -7.88
C PHE A 212 2.32 1.96 -9.11
N TYR A 213 1.82 2.28 -10.31
CA TYR A 213 2.60 2.16 -11.54
C TYR A 213 3.91 2.94 -11.47
N ARG A 214 3.86 4.19 -11.00
CA ARG A 214 5.05 5.02 -10.86
C ARG A 214 6.05 4.46 -9.83
N ALA A 215 5.56 3.92 -8.71
CA ALA A 215 6.40 3.32 -7.68
C ALA A 215 7.10 2.06 -8.20
N ILE A 216 6.36 1.14 -8.81
CA ILE A 216 6.87 -0.18 -9.20
C ILE A 216 7.69 -0.13 -10.49
N TYR A 217 7.24 0.62 -11.51
CA TYR A 217 7.88 0.59 -12.83
C TYR A 217 8.90 1.73 -13.06
N ARG A 218 8.95 2.74 -12.20
CA ARG A 218 9.91 3.84 -12.34
C ARG A 218 10.85 4.00 -11.16
N ARG A 219 10.33 4.01 -9.92
CA ARG A 219 11.16 4.25 -8.72
C ARG A 219 11.98 3.03 -8.36
N LEU A 220 11.34 1.87 -8.22
CA LEU A 220 12.00 0.64 -7.79
C LEU A 220 13.12 0.23 -8.76
N PRO A 221 12.92 0.20 -10.10
CA PRO A 221 14.00 -0.09 -11.04
C PRO A 221 15.14 0.94 -10.99
N LYS A 222 14.81 2.23 -10.80
CA LYS A 222 15.82 3.29 -10.71
C LYS A 222 16.75 3.09 -9.51
N VAL A 223 16.22 2.75 -8.35
CA VAL A 223 17.06 2.47 -7.17
C VAL A 223 17.95 1.26 -7.41
N VAL A 224 17.41 0.22 -8.03
CA VAL A 224 18.18 -0.97 -8.41
C VAL A 224 19.32 -0.60 -9.39
N ASP A 225 19.03 0.21 -10.40
CA ASP A 225 20.04 0.68 -11.35
C ASP A 225 21.13 1.52 -10.67
N ASP A 226 20.76 2.39 -9.73
CA ASP A 226 21.70 3.21 -8.96
C ASP A 226 22.65 2.31 -8.14
N VAL A 227 22.11 1.25 -7.48
CA VAL A 227 22.89 0.29 -6.70
C VAL A 227 23.84 -0.52 -7.59
N LEU A 228 23.34 -1.02 -8.73
CA LEU A 228 24.17 -1.77 -9.67
C LEU A 228 25.34 -0.93 -10.19
N LYS A 229 25.10 0.34 -10.55
CA LYS A 229 26.15 1.26 -10.98
C LYS A 229 27.19 1.52 -9.89
N MET A 230 26.76 1.69 -8.65
CA MET A 230 27.67 1.87 -7.50
C MET A 230 28.58 0.66 -7.29
N ASN A 231 28.09 -0.54 -7.60
CA ASN A 231 28.84 -1.79 -7.51
C ASN A 231 29.61 -2.15 -8.79
N GLY A 232 29.66 -1.24 -9.78
CA GLY A 232 30.35 -1.48 -11.06
C GLY A 232 29.63 -2.49 -11.98
N LYS A 233 28.38 -2.83 -11.65
CA LYS A 233 27.52 -3.75 -12.41
C LYS A 233 26.54 -2.96 -13.30
N THR A 234 26.12 -3.58 -14.40
CA THR A 234 25.08 -3.03 -15.30
C THR A 234 23.87 -3.96 -15.33
N ARG A 235 22.74 -3.49 -15.89
CA ARG A 235 21.56 -4.37 -16.07
C ARG A 235 21.79 -5.60 -16.93
N ASN A 236 22.87 -5.63 -17.73
CA ASN A 236 23.23 -6.79 -18.52
C ASN A 236 23.67 -7.97 -17.67
N ASP A 237 24.02 -7.72 -16.39
CA ASP A 237 24.38 -8.70 -15.42
C ASP A 237 23.14 -9.38 -14.80
N ILE A 238 21.93 -8.93 -15.15
CA ILE A 238 20.65 -9.50 -14.72
C ILE A 238 20.28 -10.65 -15.66
N TYR A 239 20.18 -11.84 -15.11
CA TYR A 239 19.85 -13.04 -15.84
C TYR A 239 18.48 -12.94 -16.54
N GLY A 240 18.43 -13.13 -17.85
CA GLY A 240 17.18 -13.24 -18.63
C GLY A 240 16.50 -11.93 -19.04
N LEU A 241 17.17 -10.78 -18.97
CA LEU A 241 16.70 -9.51 -19.53
C LEU A 241 17.24 -9.24 -20.96
N LYS A 242 17.42 -10.29 -21.74
CA LYS A 242 17.64 -10.16 -23.20
C LYS A 242 16.33 -10.26 -23.93
#